data_89ba751f57596fbefb5d407666bab9b3
#
_entry.id   89ba751f57596fbefb5d407666bab9b3
#
_cell.length_a   1.000
_cell.length_b   1.000
_cell.length_c   1.000
_cell.angle_alpha   90.00
_cell.angle_beta   90.00
_cell.angle_gamma   90.00
#
_symmetry.space_group_name_H-M   'P 1'
#
loop_
_entity.id
_entity.type
_entity.pdbx_description
1 polymer ?
#
loop_
_entity_poly.entity_id
_entity_poly.type
_entity_poly.pdbx_seq_one_letter_code
_entity_poly.pdbx_strand_id
1 'polypeptide(L)'
;MILHLSDVCLCHFRFPARYLCACADLPMKYILVTGGVISGIGKGIIASSIGTILKSCGLRVTAIKIDPYINIDAGTFSPYEHVVPHITDAVQEWVMNQAKVPVDDDRKEPQICVIELGGTIGDIEGMPFVEAFRQFQFKAKRENFCNIHVSLVPQPNATGEQKTKPTQNSVRALRGLGLSPDLIVCRSAKPIEMAVKEKISMFCHVEPEQVIFIHDVSSTYRVPILLEEQGIIKYFKQRLNLPIDDQPSDLLMKWKKMADRYERLLKVCSIALVGKYTKLSDCYASVFKALEHSALAINHKLDLMYIDSTELERSTEAENSVKYHQAWHKLCKADGILVPGGFGIRGTEGKLQAISWARTKKKPFLGVCLGMQLAVVEFARNCLNWKDANSTEFDPDTKTPVVIDMPEHNPGDMGGTMRLGKRRTVFKTQNSVLRKLYGDEMFVEERHRHRYEVNPELTHCFEEKGLKFVGHDTEGNRMEIIELENHPYFVGVQFHPEFSSRPMKPSPPYLGLLLAATGTLSAYLQRGCKLSPSDSYSDLSDDSSPEKEFPDSETG
;
A
#
# COMPACT_ATOMS: atom_id res chain seq x y z
N MET A 1 -6.63 17.47 3.84
CA MET A 1 -7.18 16.12 3.56
C MET A 1 -6.35 15.14 4.37
N ILE A 2 -6.98 14.52 5.34
CA ILE A 2 -6.33 13.57 6.25
C ILE A 2 -6.58 12.19 5.68
N LEU A 3 -5.53 11.57 5.15
CA LEU A 3 -5.59 10.19 4.65
C LEU A 3 -5.17 9.24 5.77
N HIS A 4 -6.00 8.26 6.05
CA HIS A 4 -5.67 7.16 6.95
C HIS A 4 -4.58 6.28 6.34
N LEU A 5 -3.45 6.13 7.04
CA LEU A 5 -2.45 5.08 6.77
C LEU A 5 -2.88 3.69 7.32
N SER A 6 -4.15 3.53 7.75
CA SER A 6 -4.68 2.19 8.04
C SER A 6 -4.58 1.24 6.83
N ASP A 7 -4.35 1.82 5.65
CA ASP A 7 -4.24 1.08 4.39
C ASP A 7 -2.80 0.75 3.98
N VAL A 8 -1.79 1.22 4.72
CA VAL A 8 -0.38 0.97 4.40
C VAL A 8 0.30 0.22 5.54
N CYS A 9 0.42 -1.08 5.38
CA CYS A 9 1.40 -1.95 6.06
C CYS A 9 1.30 -2.22 7.57
N LEU A 10 0.13 -2.46 8.15
CA LEU A 10 0.11 -3.12 9.46
C LEU A 10 -0.63 -4.46 9.39
N CYS A 11 0.16 -5.53 9.40
CA CYS A 11 -0.29 -6.91 9.18
C CYS A 11 -1.26 -7.41 10.26
N HIS A 12 -2.35 -8.05 9.84
CA HIS A 12 -3.15 -8.94 10.67
C HIS A 12 -2.40 -10.27 10.86
N PHE A 13 -1.69 -10.42 11.96
CA PHE A 13 -1.15 -11.71 12.40
C PHE A 13 -1.84 -12.12 13.70
N ARG A 14 -2.47 -13.30 13.70
CA ARG A 14 -2.88 -13.98 14.94
C ARG A 14 -1.63 -14.42 15.68
N PHE A 15 -1.39 -13.86 16.85
CA PHE A 15 -0.40 -14.37 17.79
C PHE A 15 -0.98 -15.52 18.61
N PRO A 16 -0.21 -16.59 18.89
CA PRO A 16 -0.58 -17.53 19.94
C PRO A 16 -0.64 -16.81 21.29
N ALA A 17 -1.65 -17.11 22.07
CA ALA A 17 -2.08 -16.42 23.31
C ALA A 17 -1.06 -16.39 24.48
N ARG A 18 0.21 -16.64 24.25
CA ARG A 18 1.22 -16.79 25.33
C ARG A 18 1.89 -15.48 25.80
N TYR A 19 1.61 -14.33 25.17
CA TYR A 19 2.20 -13.03 25.55
C TYR A 19 1.20 -12.00 26.08
N LEU A 20 0.04 -12.44 26.53
CA LEU A 20 -1.02 -11.58 27.09
C LEU A 20 -0.81 -11.30 28.59
N CYS A 21 0.39 -10.93 29.01
CA CYS A 21 0.59 -10.52 30.41
C CYS A 21 1.20 -9.12 30.48
N ALA A 22 0.51 -8.18 31.12
CA ALA A 22 0.91 -6.86 31.58
C ALA A 22 0.69 -5.62 30.67
N CYS A 23 -0.06 -5.68 29.56
CA CYS A 23 -0.23 -4.50 28.68
C CYS A 23 -1.62 -3.82 28.74
N ALA A 24 -2.43 -4.06 29.77
CA ALA A 24 -3.85 -3.62 29.76
C ALA A 24 -4.07 -2.10 29.92
N ASP A 25 -3.15 -1.33 30.54
CA ASP A 25 -3.39 0.07 30.94
C ASP A 25 -2.24 1.04 30.60
N LEU A 26 -1.55 0.85 29.47
CA LEU A 26 -0.55 1.84 29.04
C LEU A 26 -1.24 3.06 28.41
N PRO A 27 -0.88 4.28 28.82
CA PRO A 27 -1.35 5.48 28.16
C PRO A 27 -0.89 5.49 26.71
N MET A 28 -1.75 5.94 25.79
CA MET A 28 -1.44 6.06 24.37
C MET A 28 -0.09 6.77 24.15
N LYS A 29 0.79 6.18 23.37
CA LYS A 29 2.08 6.77 22.98
C LYS A 29 2.01 7.28 21.54
N TYR A 30 2.54 8.47 21.32
CA TYR A 30 2.54 9.12 20.02
C TYR A 30 3.95 9.29 19.50
N ILE A 31 4.20 8.83 18.28
CA ILE A 31 5.48 8.98 17.59
C ILE A 31 5.23 9.83 16.35
N LEU A 32 5.67 11.08 16.40
CA LEU A 32 5.59 12.01 15.27
C LEU A 32 6.82 11.85 14.38
N VAL A 33 6.61 11.64 13.08
CA VAL A 33 7.67 11.58 12.07
C VAL A 33 7.59 12.82 11.20
N THR A 34 8.55 13.72 11.38
CA THR A 34 8.71 14.95 10.58
C THR A 34 9.85 14.79 9.57
N GLY A 35 9.94 15.66 8.60
CA GLY A 35 11.05 15.63 7.66
C GLY A 35 11.45 17.00 7.15
N GLY A 36 12.71 17.12 6.77
CA GLY A 36 13.28 18.34 6.25
C GLY A 36 14.15 18.12 5.02
N VAL A 37 14.70 19.20 4.48
CA VAL A 37 15.60 19.29 3.33
C VAL A 37 14.88 19.12 1.99
N ILE A 38 14.23 17.98 1.74
CA ILE A 38 13.52 17.70 0.47
C ILE A 38 12.25 16.87 0.71
N SER A 39 11.28 17.00 -0.18
CA SER A 39 10.14 16.08 -0.26
C SER A 39 10.61 14.69 -0.74
N GLY A 40 9.86 13.63 -0.44
CA GLY A 40 10.25 12.27 -0.84
C GLY A 40 11.46 11.69 -0.12
N ILE A 41 11.88 12.29 1.01
CA ILE A 41 13.04 11.82 1.80
C ILE A 41 12.85 10.43 2.41
N GLY A 42 11.63 9.92 2.44
CA GLY A 42 11.31 8.59 2.97
C GLY A 42 10.65 8.58 4.34
N LYS A 43 10.00 9.67 4.77
CA LYS A 43 9.22 9.74 6.02
C LYS A 43 8.28 8.55 6.19
N GLY A 44 7.48 8.23 5.16
CA GLY A 44 6.53 7.13 5.18
C GLY A 44 7.19 5.77 5.34
N ILE A 45 8.34 5.55 4.72
CA ILE A 45 9.13 4.32 4.88
C ILE A 45 9.64 4.20 6.33
N ILE A 46 10.13 5.29 6.92
CA ILE A 46 10.59 5.29 8.32
C ILE A 46 9.40 5.09 9.27
N ALA A 47 8.29 5.80 9.08
CA ALA A 47 7.09 5.67 9.91
C ALA A 47 6.53 4.23 9.87
N SER A 48 6.37 3.65 8.68
CA SER A 48 5.89 2.28 8.51
C SER A 48 6.86 1.24 9.06
N SER A 49 8.18 1.46 8.91
CA SER A 49 9.21 0.58 9.47
C SER A 49 9.18 0.58 11.00
N ILE A 50 9.04 1.74 11.62
CA ILE A 50 8.87 1.89 13.08
C ILE A 50 7.60 1.18 13.53
N GLY A 51 6.48 1.39 12.83
CA GLY A 51 5.23 0.69 13.13
C GLY A 51 5.37 -0.83 13.05
N THR A 52 6.08 -1.34 12.04
CA THR A 52 6.36 -2.77 11.87
C THR A 52 7.21 -3.33 13.02
N ILE A 53 8.27 -2.61 13.40
CA ILE A 53 9.16 -3.01 14.51
C ILE A 53 8.38 -3.05 15.84
N LEU A 54 7.63 -2.00 16.16
CA LEU A 54 6.87 -1.94 17.42
C LEU A 54 5.74 -2.98 17.45
N LYS A 55 5.09 -3.25 16.31
CA LYS A 55 4.13 -4.35 16.19
C LYS A 55 4.80 -5.71 16.37
N SER A 56 6.01 -5.86 15.87
CA SER A 56 6.80 -7.09 16.08
C SER A 56 7.13 -7.35 17.55
N CYS A 57 7.22 -6.30 18.36
CA CYS A 57 7.38 -6.39 19.82
C CYS A 57 6.06 -6.70 20.57
N GLY A 58 4.98 -7.05 19.87
CA GLY A 58 3.69 -7.41 20.48
C GLY A 58 2.79 -6.23 20.84
N LEU A 59 3.14 -5.00 20.44
CA LEU A 59 2.33 -3.81 20.71
C LEU A 59 1.25 -3.61 19.65
N ARG A 60 0.09 -3.09 20.06
CA ARG A 60 -0.97 -2.65 19.14
C ARG A 60 -0.63 -1.26 18.61
N VAL A 61 -0.40 -1.18 17.30
CA VAL A 61 0.09 0.04 16.64
C VAL A 61 -0.89 0.47 15.57
N THR A 62 -1.29 1.75 15.62
CA THR A 62 -1.99 2.43 14.52
C THR A 62 -1.08 3.46 13.87
N ALA A 63 -1.43 3.89 12.66
CA ALA A 63 -0.67 4.89 11.94
C ALA A 63 -1.59 5.94 11.31
N ILE A 64 -1.14 7.19 11.31
CA ILE A 64 -1.84 8.34 10.73
C ILE A 64 -0.87 9.03 9.77
N LYS A 65 -1.36 9.36 8.57
CA LYS A 65 -0.65 10.26 7.65
C LYS A 65 -1.42 11.56 7.50
N ILE A 66 -0.72 12.67 7.66
CA ILE A 66 -1.24 14.02 7.48
C ILE A 66 -0.49 14.66 6.33
N ASP A 67 -1.18 14.94 5.23
CA ASP A 67 -0.65 15.75 4.14
C ASP A 67 -1.17 17.18 4.31
N PRO A 68 -0.28 18.19 4.47
CA PRO A 68 -0.66 19.55 4.86
C PRO A 68 -1.18 20.37 3.68
N TYR A 69 -2.17 19.82 2.94
CA TYR A 69 -2.85 20.57 1.88
C TYR A 69 -4.18 21.08 2.39
N ILE A 70 -4.34 22.40 2.41
CA ILE A 70 -5.64 23.04 2.69
C ILE A 70 -6.44 23.00 1.38
N ASN A 71 -7.61 22.37 1.42
CA ASN A 71 -8.49 22.28 0.25
C ASN A 71 -9.16 23.64 -0.01
N ILE A 72 -9.50 23.93 -1.28
CA ILE A 72 -10.17 25.18 -1.69
C ILE A 72 -11.53 25.35 -0.98
N ASP A 73 -12.18 24.24 -0.60
CA ASP A 73 -13.44 24.23 0.14
C ASP A 73 -13.32 24.70 1.61
N ALA A 74 -12.12 24.98 2.09
CA ALA A 74 -11.90 25.66 3.38
C ALA A 74 -12.32 27.14 3.35
N GLY A 75 -12.85 27.63 2.24
CA GLY A 75 -13.33 29.00 2.06
C GLY A 75 -14.62 29.36 2.82
N THR A 76 -15.17 28.47 3.64
CA THR A 76 -16.36 28.71 4.49
C THR A 76 -16.02 29.09 5.92
N PHE A 77 -14.76 29.48 6.21
CA PHE A 77 -14.42 29.96 7.55
C PHE A 77 -15.23 31.21 7.91
N SER A 78 -15.92 31.11 9.04
CA SER A 78 -16.53 32.28 9.67
C SER A 78 -15.45 33.31 10.02
N PRO A 79 -15.74 34.64 9.96
CA PRO A 79 -14.80 35.67 10.42
C PRO A 79 -14.35 35.51 11.89
N TYR A 80 -15.02 34.67 12.65
CA TYR A 80 -14.70 34.34 14.04
C TYR A 80 -13.77 33.12 14.19
N GLU A 81 -13.45 32.42 13.09
CA GLU A 81 -12.56 31.25 13.12
C GLU A 81 -11.13 31.67 12.83
N HIS A 82 -10.22 31.23 13.68
CA HIS A 82 -8.80 31.52 13.59
C HIS A 82 -7.99 30.22 13.42
N VAL A 83 -6.83 30.31 12.78
CA VAL A 83 -5.92 29.15 12.63
C VAL A 83 -5.56 28.58 14.01
N VAL A 84 -5.29 29.47 14.97
CA VAL A 84 -5.07 29.13 16.37
C VAL A 84 -6.16 29.84 17.19
N PRO A 85 -6.99 29.12 17.99
CA PRO A 85 -6.90 27.69 18.29
C PRO A 85 -7.72 26.76 17.37
N HIS A 86 -8.65 27.25 16.56
CA HIS A 86 -9.72 26.42 15.99
C HIS A 86 -9.19 25.30 15.08
N ILE A 87 -8.32 25.60 14.11
CA ILE A 87 -7.72 24.58 13.23
C ILE A 87 -6.75 23.70 14.01
N THR A 88 -5.91 24.29 14.87
CA THR A 88 -4.95 23.52 15.65
C THR A 88 -5.63 22.56 16.63
N ASP A 89 -6.74 22.96 17.26
CA ASP A 89 -7.51 22.09 18.14
C ASP A 89 -8.23 20.98 17.35
N ALA A 90 -8.83 21.30 16.20
CA ALA A 90 -9.45 20.31 15.33
C ALA A 90 -8.46 19.23 14.87
N VAL A 91 -7.23 19.60 14.50
CA VAL A 91 -6.15 18.65 14.15
C VAL A 91 -5.82 17.74 15.33
N GLN A 92 -5.65 18.31 16.53
CA GLN A 92 -5.32 17.56 17.75
C GLN A 92 -6.44 16.60 18.14
N GLU A 93 -7.69 17.06 18.16
CA GLU A 93 -8.86 16.23 18.46
C GLU A 93 -9.02 15.08 17.48
N TRP A 94 -8.84 15.38 16.19
CA TRP A 94 -8.91 14.36 15.16
C TRP A 94 -7.83 13.28 15.37
N VAL A 95 -6.58 13.68 15.63
CA VAL A 95 -5.48 12.75 15.93
C VAL A 95 -5.80 11.87 17.14
N MET A 96 -6.29 12.47 18.24
CA MET A 96 -6.66 11.72 19.45
C MET A 96 -7.78 10.72 19.20
N ASN A 97 -8.78 11.09 18.40
CA ASN A 97 -9.91 10.22 18.08
C ASN A 97 -9.49 9.07 17.16
N GLN A 98 -8.71 9.37 16.13
CA GLN A 98 -8.23 8.34 15.19
C GLN A 98 -7.23 7.39 15.84
N ALA A 99 -6.39 7.86 16.74
CA ALA A 99 -5.44 7.03 17.46
C ALA A 99 -6.10 5.90 18.27
N LYS A 100 -7.35 6.09 18.70
CA LYS A 100 -8.12 5.10 19.48
C LYS A 100 -8.84 4.06 18.62
N VAL A 101 -8.95 4.30 17.31
CA VAL A 101 -9.67 3.38 16.41
C VAL A 101 -8.95 2.05 16.32
N PRO A 102 -9.59 0.91 16.68
CA PRO A 102 -8.99 -0.40 16.55
C PRO A 102 -8.65 -0.73 15.09
N VAL A 103 -7.45 -1.23 14.85
CA VAL A 103 -6.96 -1.62 13.51
C VAL A 103 -6.69 -3.11 13.39
N ASP A 104 -6.64 -3.83 14.51
CA ASP A 104 -6.43 -5.27 14.57
C ASP A 104 -7.75 -6.03 14.77
N ASP A 105 -7.78 -7.33 14.42
CA ASP A 105 -8.98 -8.18 14.49
C ASP A 105 -9.52 -8.37 15.93
N ASP A 106 -8.68 -8.16 16.95
CA ASP A 106 -9.05 -8.23 18.36
C ASP A 106 -9.91 -7.06 18.85
N ARG A 107 -10.11 -6.04 17.99
CA ARG A 107 -10.88 -4.82 18.24
C ARG A 107 -10.47 -4.05 19.50
N LYS A 108 -9.25 -4.23 19.97
CA LYS A 108 -8.70 -3.48 21.11
C LYS A 108 -8.11 -2.16 20.65
N GLU A 109 -8.17 -1.16 21.53
CA GLU A 109 -7.56 0.14 21.26
C GLU A 109 -6.04 -0.02 21.05
N PRO A 110 -5.44 0.73 20.09
CA PRO A 110 -4.00 0.80 19.92
C PRO A 110 -3.30 1.35 21.17
N GLN A 111 -2.03 0.99 21.34
CA GLN A 111 -1.18 1.48 22.42
C GLN A 111 -0.21 2.55 21.90
N ILE A 112 0.08 2.49 20.60
CA ILE A 112 0.99 3.42 19.92
C ILE A 112 0.34 3.94 18.65
N CYS A 113 0.45 5.25 18.44
CA CYS A 113 0.08 5.93 17.22
C CYS A 113 1.33 6.51 16.56
N VAL A 114 1.69 6.02 15.38
CA VAL A 114 2.76 6.59 14.54
C VAL A 114 2.16 7.59 13.58
N ILE A 115 2.62 8.84 13.62
CA ILE A 115 2.06 9.95 12.84
C ILE A 115 3.10 10.42 11.83
N GLU A 116 2.84 10.27 10.55
CA GLU A 116 3.64 10.89 9.49
C GLU A 116 3.10 12.28 9.18
N LEU A 117 3.90 13.31 9.42
CA LEU A 117 3.60 14.66 8.95
C LEU A 117 4.23 14.88 7.57
N GLY A 118 3.38 15.01 6.55
CA GLY A 118 3.75 15.31 5.17
C GLY A 118 4.38 16.69 5.02
N GLY A 119 4.84 17.01 3.82
CA GLY A 119 5.55 18.26 3.53
C GLY A 119 6.98 18.30 4.11
N THR A 120 7.59 19.46 4.01
CA THR A 120 8.94 19.75 4.53
C THR A 120 8.83 20.76 5.66
N ILE A 121 9.57 20.55 6.75
CA ILE A 121 9.59 21.51 7.86
C ILE A 121 10.11 22.87 7.35
N GLY A 122 9.30 23.91 7.56
CA GLY A 122 9.57 25.28 7.10
C GLY A 122 8.68 25.72 5.93
N ASP A 123 7.96 24.80 5.29
CA ASP A 123 6.99 25.15 4.24
C ASP A 123 5.75 25.81 4.86
N ILE A 124 5.21 26.81 4.16
CA ILE A 124 4.10 27.66 4.65
C ILE A 124 2.85 26.82 4.93
N GLU A 125 2.51 25.91 4.02
CA GLU A 125 1.33 25.04 4.13
C GLU A 125 1.39 24.07 5.34
N GLY A 126 2.58 23.76 5.81
CA GLY A 126 2.79 22.88 6.97
C GLY A 126 2.63 23.58 8.32
N MET A 127 2.68 24.91 8.36
CA MET A 127 2.77 25.68 9.62
C MET A 127 1.61 25.42 10.61
N PRO A 128 0.33 25.38 10.20
CA PRO A 128 -0.76 25.09 11.14
C PRO A 128 -0.67 23.71 11.79
N PHE A 129 -0.18 22.72 11.04
CA PHE A 129 -0.01 21.34 11.53
C PHE A 129 1.18 21.23 12.48
N VAL A 130 2.29 21.90 12.17
CA VAL A 130 3.47 21.96 13.06
C VAL A 130 3.08 22.63 14.38
N GLU A 131 2.31 23.73 14.33
CA GLU A 131 1.80 24.42 15.53
C GLU A 131 0.86 23.52 16.32
N ALA A 132 -0.05 22.80 15.66
CA ALA A 132 -0.92 21.82 16.32
C ALA A 132 -0.10 20.77 17.08
N PHE A 133 0.97 20.22 16.51
CA PHE A 133 1.82 19.24 17.17
C PHE A 133 2.71 19.84 18.24
N ARG A 134 3.13 21.10 18.11
CA ARG A 134 3.80 21.84 19.18
C ARG A 134 2.93 21.94 20.43
N GLN A 135 1.64 22.23 20.27
CA GLN A 135 0.67 22.23 21.37
C GLN A 135 0.36 20.81 21.86
N PHE A 136 0.23 19.86 20.94
CA PHE A 136 -0.09 18.47 21.23
C PHE A 136 0.96 17.78 22.10
N GLN A 137 2.27 18.01 21.88
CA GLN A 137 3.32 17.43 22.72
C GLN A 137 3.18 17.84 24.19
N PHE A 138 2.65 19.04 24.45
CA PHE A 138 2.37 19.51 25.83
C PHE A 138 1.17 18.77 26.43
N LYS A 139 0.07 18.61 25.67
CA LYS A 139 -1.12 17.85 26.10
C LYS A 139 -0.81 16.37 26.33
N ALA A 140 -0.08 15.72 25.43
CA ALA A 140 0.28 14.31 25.53
C ALA A 140 1.32 14.02 26.63
N LYS A 141 2.04 15.03 27.06
CA LYS A 141 3.21 15.00 27.94
C LYS A 141 4.44 14.30 27.31
N ARG A 142 5.63 14.71 27.73
CA ARG A 142 6.90 14.25 27.14
C ARG A 142 7.10 12.74 27.20
N GLU A 143 6.66 12.08 28.26
CA GLU A 143 6.74 10.62 28.41
C GLU A 143 5.88 9.82 27.43
N ASN A 144 4.92 10.47 26.79
CA ASN A 144 4.00 9.85 25.83
C ASN A 144 4.19 10.35 24.39
N PHE A 145 5.12 11.27 24.16
CA PHE A 145 5.34 11.88 22.85
C PHE A 145 6.80 11.80 22.45
N CYS A 146 7.08 11.30 21.25
CA CYS A 146 8.41 11.19 20.67
C CYS A 146 8.42 11.79 19.28
N ASN A 147 9.34 12.69 18.97
CA ASN A 147 9.49 13.30 17.66
C ASN A 147 10.73 12.76 16.95
N ILE A 148 10.53 12.16 15.79
CA ILE A 148 11.57 11.64 14.91
C ILE A 148 11.70 12.56 13.72
N HIS A 149 12.89 13.06 13.47
CA HIS A 149 13.16 13.94 12.34
C HIS A 149 13.97 13.24 11.27
N VAL A 150 13.39 13.08 10.08
CA VAL A 150 14.06 12.47 8.93
C VAL A 150 14.75 13.56 8.12
N SER A 151 16.05 13.41 7.88
CA SER A 151 16.86 14.39 7.17
C SER A 151 17.78 13.72 6.13
N LEU A 152 18.39 14.51 5.27
CA LEU A 152 19.30 14.08 4.22
C LEU A 152 20.74 14.49 4.53
N VAL A 153 21.65 13.54 4.39
CA VAL A 153 23.10 13.77 4.36
C VAL A 153 23.59 13.57 2.94
N PRO A 154 23.61 14.61 2.11
CA PRO A 154 24.02 14.49 0.73
C PRO A 154 25.54 14.28 0.60
N GLN A 155 25.93 13.53 -0.43
CA GLN A 155 27.31 13.34 -0.83
C GLN A 155 27.48 13.81 -2.29
N PRO A 156 27.76 15.09 -2.54
CA PRO A 156 27.95 15.61 -3.88
C PRO A 156 29.13 14.93 -4.59
N ASN A 157 28.93 14.47 -5.82
CA ASN A 157 29.96 13.77 -6.58
C ASN A 157 31.27 14.56 -6.74
N ALA A 158 31.17 15.89 -6.85
CA ALA A 158 32.33 16.77 -7.02
C ALA A 158 33.27 16.82 -5.80
N THR A 159 32.74 16.63 -4.61
CA THR A 159 33.53 16.69 -3.35
C THR A 159 33.78 15.33 -2.72
N GLY A 160 32.95 14.33 -3.03
CA GLY A 160 33.01 13.00 -2.43
C GLY A 160 32.74 12.92 -0.94
N GLU A 161 32.49 14.05 -0.28
CA GLU A 161 32.31 14.15 1.17
C GLU A 161 30.82 14.21 1.58
N GLN A 162 30.48 13.59 2.69
CA GLN A 162 29.15 13.65 3.28
C GLN A 162 28.93 15.00 3.99
N LYS A 163 27.89 15.74 3.59
CA LYS A 163 27.63 17.11 4.05
C LYS A 163 26.53 17.15 5.10
N THR A 164 26.85 17.55 6.33
CA THR A 164 25.92 17.60 7.47
C THR A 164 25.11 18.90 7.56
N LYS A 165 25.48 19.93 6.81
CA LYS A 165 24.84 21.26 6.91
C LYS A 165 23.34 21.25 6.61
N PRO A 166 22.84 20.49 5.63
CA PRO A 166 21.40 20.41 5.38
C PRO A 166 20.63 19.85 6.60
N THR A 167 21.14 18.81 7.25
CA THR A 167 20.56 18.24 8.48
C THR A 167 20.59 19.26 9.63
N GLN A 168 21.70 19.97 9.85
CA GLN A 168 21.80 21.01 10.88
C GLN A 168 20.76 22.12 10.68
N ASN A 169 20.58 22.59 9.42
CA ASN A 169 19.60 23.62 9.09
C ASN A 169 18.17 23.15 9.28
N SER A 170 17.87 21.91 8.88
CA SER A 170 16.54 21.30 9.03
C SER A 170 16.16 21.16 10.52
N VAL A 171 17.08 20.67 11.37
CA VAL A 171 16.85 20.58 12.82
C VAL A 171 16.71 21.97 13.46
N ARG A 172 17.47 22.97 12.97
CA ARG A 172 17.33 24.36 13.44
C ARG A 172 15.94 24.91 13.09
N ALA A 173 15.45 24.67 11.87
CA ALA A 173 14.12 25.10 11.45
C ALA A 173 13.03 24.44 12.33
N LEU A 174 13.11 23.13 12.57
CA LEU A 174 12.20 22.41 13.45
C LEU A 174 12.15 23.00 14.86
N ARG A 175 13.31 23.27 15.44
CA ARG A 175 13.42 23.90 16.78
C ARG A 175 12.89 25.33 16.81
N GLY A 176 13.12 26.09 15.74
CA GLY A 176 12.54 27.43 15.58
C GLY A 176 11.02 27.45 15.64
N LEU A 177 10.38 26.32 15.25
CA LEU A 177 8.94 26.11 15.33
C LEU A 177 8.49 25.47 16.66
N GLY A 178 9.39 25.31 17.63
CA GLY A 178 9.09 24.80 18.97
C GLY A 178 8.98 23.27 19.10
N LEU A 179 9.38 22.52 18.09
CA LEU A 179 9.53 21.06 18.13
C LEU A 179 11.01 20.68 18.18
N SER A 180 11.41 19.81 19.09
CA SER A 180 12.76 19.26 19.14
C SER A 180 12.76 17.79 18.73
N PRO A 181 13.74 17.33 17.94
CA PRO A 181 13.84 15.91 17.65
C PRO A 181 14.33 15.15 18.87
N ASP A 182 13.67 14.04 19.17
CA ASP A 182 14.14 13.03 20.12
C ASP A 182 15.07 12.03 19.40
N LEU A 183 14.87 11.83 18.10
CA LEU A 183 15.68 10.98 17.24
C LEU A 183 15.84 11.64 15.87
N ILE A 184 17.05 11.56 15.30
CA ILE A 184 17.33 12.03 13.93
C ILE A 184 17.64 10.82 13.07
N VAL A 185 16.85 10.62 12.00
CA VAL A 185 17.10 9.57 11.00
C VAL A 185 17.72 10.24 9.77
N CYS A 186 18.96 9.94 9.49
CA CYS A 186 19.72 10.51 8.38
C CYS A 186 19.73 9.55 7.20
N ARG A 187 19.09 9.93 6.10
CA ARG A 187 19.22 9.22 4.83
C ARG A 187 20.48 9.66 4.07
N SER A 188 21.16 8.73 3.44
CA SER A 188 22.36 8.95 2.62
C SER A 188 22.43 7.94 1.48
N ALA A 189 23.20 8.25 0.43
CA ALA A 189 23.42 7.31 -0.68
C ALA A 189 24.31 6.13 -0.28
N LYS A 190 25.23 6.33 0.66
CA LYS A 190 26.19 5.35 1.18
C LYS A 190 26.19 5.34 2.70
N PRO A 191 26.69 4.28 3.36
CA PRO A 191 26.89 4.28 4.80
C PRO A 191 27.61 5.53 5.29
N ILE A 192 27.19 6.05 6.43
CA ILE A 192 27.73 7.30 7.00
C ILE A 192 28.90 6.97 7.93
N GLU A 193 29.96 7.77 7.86
CA GLU A 193 31.15 7.65 8.71
C GLU A 193 30.85 8.11 10.14
N MET A 194 31.53 7.51 11.13
CA MET A 194 31.35 7.85 12.56
C MET A 194 31.64 9.33 12.88
N ALA A 195 32.66 9.92 12.25
CA ALA A 195 32.97 11.35 12.41
C ALA A 195 31.80 12.26 11.93
N VAL A 196 31.05 11.85 10.92
CA VAL A 196 29.85 12.56 10.45
C VAL A 196 28.71 12.43 11.46
N LYS A 197 28.57 11.25 12.09
CA LYS A 197 27.61 11.00 13.17
C LYS A 197 27.87 11.92 14.37
N GLU A 198 29.09 11.94 14.86
CA GLU A 198 29.50 12.79 15.98
C GLU A 198 29.28 14.28 15.68
N LYS A 199 29.59 14.70 14.45
CA LYS A 199 29.32 16.06 14.00
C LYS A 199 27.84 16.41 13.99
N ILE A 200 26.95 15.51 13.54
CA ILE A 200 25.50 15.72 13.60
C ILE A 200 25.03 15.79 15.05
N SER A 201 25.44 14.85 15.89
CA SER A 201 25.15 14.81 17.32
C SER A 201 25.51 16.16 17.99
N MET A 202 26.74 16.62 17.82
CA MET A 202 27.23 17.85 18.40
C MET A 202 26.44 19.09 17.94
N PHE A 203 26.23 19.26 16.63
CA PHE A 203 25.54 20.44 16.09
C PHE A 203 24.01 20.40 16.20
N CYS A 204 23.43 19.23 16.35
CA CYS A 204 22.00 19.05 16.56
C CYS A 204 21.63 18.85 18.05
N HIS A 205 22.61 18.86 18.97
CA HIS A 205 22.41 18.68 20.40
C HIS A 205 21.54 17.46 20.74
N VAL A 206 21.90 16.31 20.21
CA VAL A 206 21.36 14.99 20.52
C VAL A 206 22.51 14.04 20.81
N GLU A 207 22.25 12.98 21.57
CA GLU A 207 23.29 11.98 21.83
C GLU A 207 23.63 11.20 20.55
N PRO A 208 24.84 10.66 20.38
CA PRO A 208 25.21 9.86 19.21
C PRO A 208 24.24 8.70 18.93
N GLU A 209 23.69 8.05 19.95
CA GLU A 209 22.72 6.98 19.86
C GLU A 209 21.36 7.44 19.30
N GLN A 210 21.08 8.73 19.37
CA GLN A 210 19.86 9.35 18.81
C GLN A 210 20.03 9.73 17.33
N VAL A 211 21.17 9.46 16.72
CA VAL A 211 21.42 9.67 15.28
C VAL A 211 21.50 8.31 14.59
N ILE A 212 20.47 7.97 13.84
CA ILE A 212 20.34 6.72 13.08
C ILE A 212 20.59 6.98 11.59
N PHE A 213 21.25 6.04 10.93
CA PHE A 213 21.60 6.15 9.53
C PHE A 213 20.90 5.12 8.68
N ILE A 214 20.27 5.59 7.62
CA ILE A 214 19.66 4.74 6.61
C ILE A 214 20.26 5.10 5.25
N HIS A 215 21.10 4.22 4.72
CA HIS A 215 21.62 4.37 3.37
C HIS A 215 20.66 3.76 2.35
N ASP A 216 20.83 4.14 1.09
CA ASP A 216 20.02 3.57 0.01
C ASP A 216 20.28 2.06 -0.10
N VAL A 217 19.21 1.29 -0.11
CA VAL A 217 19.21 -0.17 -0.10
C VAL A 217 18.49 -0.72 -1.33
N SER A 218 18.77 -1.97 -1.66
CA SER A 218 18.15 -2.70 -2.80
C SER A 218 16.63 -2.81 -2.68
N SER A 219 16.13 -2.85 -1.44
CA SER A 219 14.70 -2.97 -1.15
C SER A 219 14.31 -2.22 0.12
N THR A 220 13.14 -1.55 0.10
CA THR A 220 12.56 -0.89 1.28
C THR A 220 12.30 -1.87 2.44
N TYR A 221 12.22 -3.18 2.16
CA TYR A 221 12.07 -4.21 3.19
C TYR A 221 13.30 -4.36 4.10
N ARG A 222 14.46 -3.84 3.69
CA ARG A 222 15.68 -3.79 4.54
C ARG A 222 15.62 -2.70 5.61
N VAL A 223 14.83 -1.65 5.42
CA VAL A 223 14.81 -0.48 6.31
C VAL A 223 14.45 -0.83 7.76
N PRO A 224 13.42 -1.66 8.06
CA PRO A 224 13.14 -2.08 9.44
C PRO A 224 14.32 -2.80 10.09
N ILE A 225 15.06 -3.60 9.33
CA ILE A 225 16.23 -4.35 9.82
C ILE A 225 17.38 -3.39 10.16
N LEU A 226 17.68 -2.42 9.27
CA LEU A 226 18.70 -1.41 9.52
C LEU A 226 18.38 -0.52 10.73
N LEU A 227 17.12 -0.24 10.99
CA LEU A 227 16.67 0.49 12.18
C LEU A 227 16.88 -0.35 13.45
N GLU A 228 16.53 -1.62 13.39
CA GLU A 228 16.67 -2.55 14.53
C GLU A 228 18.15 -2.77 14.88
N GLU A 229 19.00 -3.04 13.89
CA GLU A 229 20.45 -3.23 14.06
C GLU A 229 21.14 -2.02 14.73
N GLN A 230 20.55 -0.81 14.61
CA GLN A 230 21.03 0.41 15.25
C GLN A 230 20.38 0.68 16.62
N GLY A 231 19.64 -0.29 17.17
CA GLY A 231 19.15 -0.25 18.55
C GLY A 231 17.86 0.55 18.76
N ILE A 232 17.04 0.74 17.74
CA ILE A 232 15.80 1.53 17.85
C ILE A 232 14.80 0.94 18.84
N ILE A 233 14.76 -0.39 19.02
CA ILE A 233 13.90 -1.06 20.00
C ILE A 233 14.30 -0.64 21.41
N LYS A 234 15.59 -0.73 21.73
CA LYS A 234 16.14 -0.30 23.03
C LYS A 234 15.87 1.18 23.28
N TYR A 235 16.00 2.02 22.25
CA TYR A 235 15.71 3.45 22.33
C TYR A 235 14.23 3.70 22.71
N PHE A 236 13.28 3.10 21.99
CA PHE A 236 11.85 3.28 22.29
C PHE A 236 11.45 2.71 23.66
N LYS A 237 12.02 1.56 24.06
CA LYS A 237 11.82 0.98 25.39
C LYS A 237 12.13 2.00 26.49
N GLN A 238 13.28 2.66 26.40
CA GLN A 238 13.71 3.65 27.36
C GLN A 238 12.93 4.97 27.24
N ARG A 239 12.82 5.51 26.01
CA ARG A 239 12.26 6.84 25.77
C ARG A 239 10.76 6.95 26.06
N LEU A 240 10.00 5.91 25.76
CA LEU A 240 8.54 5.85 25.93
C LEU A 240 8.10 4.93 27.08
N ASN A 241 9.06 4.35 27.81
CA ASN A 241 8.81 3.38 28.89
C ASN A 241 7.88 2.25 28.44
N LEU A 242 8.27 1.56 27.35
CA LEU A 242 7.47 0.48 26.77
C LEU A 242 7.79 -0.87 27.41
N PRO A 243 6.79 -1.71 27.71
CA PRO A 243 6.98 -3.06 28.25
C PRO A 243 7.31 -4.05 27.12
N ILE A 244 8.47 -3.92 26.51
CA ILE A 244 8.94 -4.76 25.41
C ILE A 244 10.22 -5.48 25.79
N ASP A 245 10.37 -6.70 25.28
CA ASP A 245 11.59 -7.48 25.45
C ASP A 245 12.68 -7.00 24.48
N ASP A 246 13.93 -7.22 24.88
CA ASP A 246 15.09 -6.84 24.06
C ASP A 246 15.40 -7.87 22.95
N GLN A 247 14.68 -9.00 22.92
CA GLN A 247 14.89 -10.07 21.95
C GLN A 247 14.08 -9.82 20.66
N PRO A 248 14.66 -10.11 19.49
CA PRO A 248 13.92 -10.02 18.23
C PRO A 248 12.76 -11.01 18.22
N SER A 249 11.58 -10.55 17.80
CA SER A 249 10.39 -11.38 17.71
C SER A 249 10.39 -12.27 16.47
N ASP A 250 9.58 -13.34 16.48
CA ASP A 250 9.36 -14.21 15.32
C ASP A 250 8.94 -13.41 14.07
N LEU A 251 8.17 -12.33 14.22
CA LEU A 251 7.75 -11.50 13.11
C LEU A 251 8.93 -10.79 12.46
N LEU A 252 9.85 -10.24 13.25
CA LEU A 252 11.03 -9.56 12.73
C LEU A 252 11.98 -10.55 12.03
N MET A 253 12.12 -11.76 12.58
CA MET A 253 12.88 -12.84 11.93
C MET A 253 12.26 -13.27 10.59
N LYS A 254 10.94 -13.41 10.52
CA LYS A 254 10.22 -13.66 9.27
C LYS A 254 10.39 -12.53 8.28
N TRP A 255 10.38 -11.29 8.77
CA TRP A 255 10.61 -10.11 7.94
C TRP A 255 12.03 -10.10 7.35
N LYS A 256 13.05 -10.42 8.16
CA LYS A 256 14.44 -10.55 7.69
C LYS A 256 14.59 -11.61 6.60
N LYS A 257 14.03 -12.82 6.84
CA LYS A 257 13.99 -13.89 5.83
C LYS A 257 13.31 -13.43 4.53
N MET A 258 12.22 -12.69 4.63
CA MET A 258 11.51 -12.12 3.47
C MET A 258 12.37 -11.11 2.71
N ALA A 259 13.05 -10.19 3.41
CA ALA A 259 13.93 -9.20 2.80
C ALA A 259 15.14 -9.87 2.10
N ASP A 260 15.74 -10.89 2.73
CA ASP A 260 16.82 -11.69 2.13
C ASP A 260 16.38 -12.43 0.88
N ARG A 261 15.15 -12.97 0.91
CA ARG A 261 14.54 -13.66 -0.23
C ARG A 261 14.31 -12.73 -1.40
N TYR A 262 13.81 -11.52 -1.15
CA TYR A 262 13.57 -10.52 -2.20
C TYR A 262 14.81 -10.25 -3.06
N GLU A 263 15.99 -10.23 -2.45
CA GLU A 263 17.27 -10.00 -3.14
C GLU A 263 17.75 -11.19 -3.98
N ARG A 264 17.23 -12.39 -3.70
CA ARG A 264 17.62 -13.65 -4.38
C ARG A 264 16.65 -14.09 -5.47
N LEU A 265 15.61 -13.30 -5.75
CA LEU A 265 14.61 -13.63 -6.78
C LEU A 265 15.24 -13.61 -8.17
N LEU A 266 15.17 -14.74 -8.88
CA LEU A 266 15.71 -14.91 -10.22
C LEU A 266 14.62 -15.00 -11.30
N LYS A 267 13.49 -15.64 -10.97
CA LYS A 267 12.37 -15.77 -11.90
C LYS A 267 11.64 -14.44 -12.02
N VAL A 268 11.23 -14.10 -13.23
CA VAL A 268 10.51 -12.86 -13.52
C VAL A 268 9.08 -13.18 -13.96
N CYS A 269 8.12 -12.37 -13.51
CA CYS A 269 6.75 -12.37 -13.99
C CYS A 269 6.42 -10.96 -14.51
N SER A 270 6.04 -10.87 -15.78
CA SER A 270 5.79 -9.60 -16.47
C SER A 270 4.29 -9.29 -16.49
N ILE A 271 3.87 -8.18 -15.89
CA ILE A 271 2.47 -7.72 -15.85
C ILE A 271 2.32 -6.40 -16.61
N ALA A 272 1.37 -6.35 -17.55
CA ALA A 272 0.98 -5.11 -18.21
C ALA A 272 -0.10 -4.39 -17.38
N LEU A 273 0.21 -3.21 -16.89
CA LEU A 273 -0.75 -2.30 -16.25
C LEU A 273 -1.25 -1.30 -17.29
N VAL A 274 -2.51 -1.47 -17.73
CA VAL A 274 -3.15 -0.60 -18.72
C VAL A 274 -3.95 0.47 -18.02
N GLY A 275 -3.32 1.63 -17.82
CA GLY A 275 -3.81 2.71 -16.96
C GLY A 275 -3.99 4.05 -17.66
N LYS A 276 -4.67 4.98 -16.98
CA LYS A 276 -4.87 6.37 -17.44
C LYS A 276 -3.82 7.35 -16.92
N TYR A 277 -3.17 7.03 -15.79
CA TYR A 277 -2.33 7.97 -15.03
C TYR A 277 -0.87 7.51 -15.00
N THR A 278 -0.41 6.89 -16.07
CA THR A 278 0.91 6.25 -16.17
C THR A 278 2.10 7.21 -16.17
N LYS A 279 1.85 8.52 -16.36
CA LYS A 279 2.88 9.56 -16.31
C LYS A 279 3.37 9.87 -14.89
N LEU A 280 2.57 9.55 -13.87
CA LEU A 280 2.88 9.73 -12.45
C LEU A 280 2.88 8.36 -11.79
N SER A 281 4.05 7.83 -11.45
CA SER A 281 4.21 6.50 -10.83
C SER A 281 3.42 6.36 -9.53
N ASP A 282 3.30 7.44 -8.76
CA ASP A 282 2.63 7.46 -7.46
C ASP A 282 1.12 7.17 -7.54
N CYS A 283 0.49 7.47 -8.68
CA CYS A 283 -0.93 7.18 -8.88
C CYS A 283 -1.28 5.69 -8.74
N TYR A 284 -0.33 4.81 -9.03
CA TYR A 284 -0.50 3.37 -8.95
C TYR A 284 0.38 2.71 -7.88
N ALA A 285 0.89 3.47 -6.90
CA ALA A 285 1.80 2.96 -5.90
C ALA A 285 1.21 1.78 -5.09
N SER A 286 -0.07 1.84 -4.69
CA SER A 286 -0.75 0.75 -3.98
C SER A 286 -0.93 -0.49 -4.87
N VAL A 287 -1.27 -0.29 -6.14
CA VAL A 287 -1.38 -1.37 -7.15
C VAL A 287 -0.02 -2.04 -7.38
N PHE A 288 1.03 -1.23 -7.56
CA PHE A 288 2.41 -1.73 -7.68
C PHE A 288 2.80 -2.57 -6.45
N LYS A 289 2.53 -2.07 -5.24
CA LYS A 289 2.84 -2.80 -4.01
C LYS A 289 2.04 -4.10 -3.88
N ALA A 290 0.76 -4.12 -4.26
CA ALA A 290 -0.03 -5.35 -4.24
C ALA A 290 0.51 -6.42 -5.20
N LEU A 291 0.94 -6.01 -6.41
CA LEU A 291 1.63 -6.89 -7.35
C LEU A 291 2.98 -7.37 -6.82
N GLU A 292 3.79 -6.47 -6.24
CA GLU A 292 5.09 -6.80 -5.65
C GLU A 292 4.96 -7.80 -4.50
N HIS A 293 3.99 -7.61 -3.58
CA HIS A 293 3.70 -8.55 -2.50
C HIS A 293 3.32 -9.94 -3.04
N SER A 294 2.50 -9.96 -4.09
CA SER A 294 2.07 -11.21 -4.73
C SER A 294 3.22 -11.92 -5.46
N ALA A 295 4.07 -11.16 -6.16
CA ALA A 295 5.25 -11.70 -6.82
C ALA A 295 6.24 -12.31 -5.82
N LEU A 296 6.49 -11.59 -4.72
CA LEU A 296 7.34 -12.06 -3.63
C LEU A 296 6.82 -13.35 -3.01
N ALA A 297 5.49 -13.45 -2.80
CA ALA A 297 4.86 -14.65 -2.23
C ALA A 297 5.07 -15.90 -3.09
N ILE A 298 5.18 -15.74 -4.42
CA ILE A 298 5.41 -16.85 -5.37
C ILE A 298 6.85 -16.94 -5.86
N ASN A 299 7.80 -16.33 -5.17
CA ASN A 299 9.23 -16.33 -5.52
C ASN A 299 9.58 -15.79 -6.92
N HIS A 300 8.89 -14.73 -7.34
CA HIS A 300 9.16 -14.07 -8.61
C HIS A 300 9.48 -12.59 -8.41
N LYS A 301 10.35 -12.07 -9.25
CA LYS A 301 10.58 -10.64 -9.41
C LYS A 301 9.49 -10.07 -10.32
N LEU A 302 8.84 -8.99 -9.90
CA LEU A 302 7.86 -8.29 -10.71
C LEU A 302 8.55 -7.47 -11.81
N ASP A 303 8.14 -7.66 -13.06
CA ASP A 303 8.43 -6.77 -14.18
C ASP A 303 7.11 -6.07 -14.58
N LEU A 304 6.93 -4.83 -14.11
CA LEU A 304 5.70 -4.07 -14.33
C LEU A 304 5.84 -3.13 -15.53
N MET A 305 5.10 -3.44 -16.59
CA MET A 305 5.05 -2.66 -17.81
C MET A 305 3.86 -1.69 -17.78
N TYR A 306 4.13 -0.39 -17.64
CA TYR A 306 3.11 0.63 -17.74
C TYR A 306 2.74 0.90 -19.20
N ILE A 307 1.44 0.89 -19.49
CA ILE A 307 0.86 1.20 -20.80
C ILE A 307 -0.19 2.29 -20.59
N ASP A 308 -0.01 3.46 -21.23
CA ASP A 308 -1.10 4.44 -21.27
C ASP A 308 -2.21 3.89 -22.17
N SER A 309 -3.41 3.81 -21.62
CA SER A 309 -4.53 3.19 -22.32
C SER A 309 -4.86 3.91 -23.65
N THR A 310 -4.61 5.21 -23.76
CA THR A 310 -4.81 5.94 -25.01
C THR A 310 -3.88 5.45 -26.13
N GLU A 311 -2.71 4.94 -25.80
CA GLU A 311 -1.75 4.42 -26.79
C GLU A 311 -2.20 3.11 -27.46
N LEU A 312 -3.24 2.45 -26.94
CA LEU A 312 -3.86 1.27 -27.56
C LEU A 312 -5.05 1.60 -28.45
N GLU A 313 -5.45 2.86 -28.54
CA GLU A 313 -6.59 3.30 -29.36
C GLU A 313 -6.20 3.44 -30.84
N ARG A 314 -7.14 3.17 -31.75
CA ARG A 314 -6.93 3.29 -33.19
C ARG A 314 -6.61 4.73 -33.63
N SER A 315 -7.10 5.74 -32.90
CA SER A 315 -6.74 7.14 -33.13
C SER A 315 -5.24 7.35 -32.98
N THR A 316 -4.61 6.75 -31.98
CA THR A 316 -3.16 6.83 -31.77
C THR A 316 -2.37 6.10 -32.86
N GLU A 317 -2.91 5.03 -33.44
CA GLU A 317 -2.29 4.35 -34.60
C GLU A 317 -2.12 5.33 -35.78
N ALA A 318 -3.13 6.14 -36.05
CA ALA A 318 -3.11 7.15 -37.10
C ALA A 318 -2.19 8.35 -36.76
N GLU A 319 -2.18 8.80 -35.50
CA GLU A 319 -1.42 9.98 -35.09
C GLU A 319 0.05 9.67 -34.78
N ASN A 320 0.34 8.53 -34.13
CA ASN A 320 1.67 8.13 -33.71
C ASN A 320 1.81 6.59 -33.69
N SER A 321 2.00 6.03 -34.87
CA SER A 321 2.11 4.57 -35.08
C SER A 321 3.20 3.92 -34.23
N VAL A 322 4.30 4.64 -33.95
CA VAL A 322 5.41 4.10 -33.14
C VAL A 322 4.95 3.83 -31.70
N LYS A 323 4.27 4.80 -31.07
CA LYS A 323 3.76 4.62 -29.70
C LYS A 323 2.72 3.51 -29.64
N TYR A 324 1.80 3.47 -30.60
CA TYR A 324 0.78 2.43 -30.72
C TYR A 324 1.43 1.03 -30.77
N HIS A 325 2.37 0.81 -31.67
CA HIS A 325 3.03 -0.50 -31.77
C HIS A 325 3.90 -0.85 -30.58
N GLN A 326 4.52 0.13 -29.93
CA GLN A 326 5.26 -0.09 -28.67
C GLN A 326 4.32 -0.51 -27.53
N ALA A 327 3.16 0.12 -27.40
CA ALA A 327 2.16 -0.23 -26.39
C ALA A 327 1.61 -1.66 -26.62
N TRP A 328 1.28 -2.00 -27.87
CA TRP A 328 0.85 -3.34 -28.23
C TRP A 328 1.95 -4.38 -28.03
N HIS A 329 3.19 -4.06 -28.34
CA HIS A 329 4.31 -4.97 -28.09
C HIS A 329 4.42 -5.32 -26.59
N LYS A 330 4.35 -4.32 -25.71
CA LYS A 330 4.33 -4.53 -24.26
C LYS A 330 3.15 -5.41 -23.83
N LEU A 331 1.94 -5.12 -24.33
CA LEU A 331 0.74 -5.86 -24.00
C LEU A 331 0.85 -7.34 -24.40
N CYS A 332 1.34 -7.61 -25.60
CA CYS A 332 1.52 -8.97 -26.11
C CYS A 332 2.56 -9.78 -25.34
N LYS A 333 3.65 -9.11 -24.93
CA LYS A 333 4.75 -9.72 -24.17
C LYS A 333 4.38 -10.09 -22.74
N ALA A 334 3.43 -9.39 -22.14
CA ALA A 334 3.05 -9.58 -20.74
C ALA A 334 2.53 -11.00 -20.47
N ASP A 335 2.84 -11.55 -19.30
CA ASP A 335 2.32 -12.82 -18.80
C ASP A 335 0.88 -12.67 -18.27
N GLY A 336 0.54 -11.49 -17.75
CA GLY A 336 -0.79 -11.12 -17.28
C GLY A 336 -1.12 -9.65 -17.52
N ILE A 337 -2.41 -9.31 -17.49
CA ILE A 337 -2.90 -7.97 -17.76
C ILE A 337 -3.73 -7.47 -16.59
N LEU A 338 -3.43 -6.26 -16.12
CA LEU A 338 -4.17 -5.55 -15.09
C LEU A 338 -4.76 -4.26 -15.63
N VAL A 339 -6.06 -4.09 -15.48
CA VAL A 339 -6.77 -2.84 -15.80
C VAL A 339 -7.26 -2.23 -14.47
N PRO A 340 -6.59 -1.19 -13.96
CA PRO A 340 -6.94 -0.56 -12.69
C PRO A 340 -8.14 0.38 -12.82
N GLY A 341 -8.63 0.84 -11.66
CA GLY A 341 -9.64 1.87 -11.52
C GLY A 341 -9.27 3.20 -12.20
N GLY A 342 -10.25 4.09 -12.27
CA GLY A 342 -10.13 5.43 -12.85
C GLY A 342 -11.48 6.04 -13.12
N PHE A 343 -11.51 7.30 -13.57
CA PHE A 343 -12.74 8.04 -13.87
C PHE A 343 -12.65 8.69 -15.26
N GLY A 344 -13.83 8.93 -15.86
CA GLY A 344 -13.97 9.66 -17.12
C GLY A 344 -13.63 8.85 -18.37
N ILE A 345 -13.94 9.41 -19.54
CA ILE A 345 -13.93 8.71 -20.83
C ILE A 345 -12.52 8.48 -21.42
N ARG A 346 -11.50 9.28 -21.05
CA ARG A 346 -10.17 9.21 -21.67
C ARG A 346 -9.57 7.80 -21.56
N GLY A 347 -9.15 7.21 -22.67
CA GLY A 347 -8.45 5.92 -22.73
C GLY A 347 -9.33 4.71 -22.43
N THR A 348 -10.66 4.84 -22.45
CA THR A 348 -11.58 3.72 -22.21
C THR A 348 -11.55 2.70 -23.35
N GLU A 349 -11.53 3.16 -24.61
CA GLU A 349 -11.46 2.26 -25.76
C GLU A 349 -10.16 1.46 -25.79
N GLY A 350 -9.03 2.07 -25.44
CA GLY A 350 -7.77 1.33 -25.32
C GLY A 350 -7.79 0.28 -24.19
N LYS A 351 -8.46 0.56 -23.06
CA LYS A 351 -8.70 -0.46 -22.03
C LYS A 351 -9.58 -1.60 -22.55
N LEU A 352 -10.65 -1.30 -23.30
CA LEU A 352 -11.50 -2.31 -23.94
C LEU A 352 -10.70 -3.19 -24.90
N GLN A 353 -9.78 -2.62 -25.69
CA GLN A 353 -8.88 -3.40 -26.55
C GLN A 353 -7.98 -4.36 -25.75
N ALA A 354 -7.41 -3.88 -24.63
CA ALA A 354 -6.58 -4.72 -23.76
C ALA A 354 -7.39 -5.87 -23.13
N ILE A 355 -8.64 -5.60 -22.69
CA ILE A 355 -9.54 -6.59 -22.11
C ILE A 355 -9.94 -7.62 -23.16
N SER A 356 -10.30 -7.18 -24.38
CA SER A 356 -10.61 -8.06 -25.51
C SER A 356 -9.42 -8.98 -25.86
N TRP A 357 -8.20 -8.41 -25.86
CA TRP A 357 -6.99 -9.20 -26.05
C TRP A 357 -6.82 -10.25 -24.95
N ALA A 358 -6.95 -9.86 -23.68
CA ALA A 358 -6.85 -10.78 -22.55
C ALA A 358 -7.85 -11.94 -22.69
N ARG A 359 -9.12 -11.64 -22.95
CA ARG A 359 -10.18 -12.64 -23.09
C ARG A 359 -9.92 -13.59 -24.26
N THR A 360 -9.64 -13.05 -25.46
CA THR A 360 -9.50 -13.84 -26.69
C THR A 360 -8.22 -14.66 -26.74
N LYS A 361 -7.13 -14.15 -26.15
CA LYS A 361 -5.84 -14.83 -26.09
C LYS A 361 -5.66 -15.66 -24.83
N LYS A 362 -6.67 -15.73 -23.98
CA LYS A 362 -6.64 -16.43 -22.67
C LYS A 362 -5.46 -16.00 -21.79
N LYS A 363 -5.13 -14.70 -21.83
CA LYS A 363 -4.13 -14.11 -20.94
C LYS A 363 -4.75 -13.83 -19.58
N PRO A 364 -4.12 -14.22 -18.47
CA PRO A 364 -4.59 -13.87 -17.13
C PRO A 364 -4.93 -12.38 -17.01
N PHE A 365 -6.10 -12.08 -16.47
CA PHE A 365 -6.66 -10.74 -16.41
C PHE A 365 -7.23 -10.43 -15.03
N LEU A 366 -6.95 -9.23 -14.54
CA LEU A 366 -7.60 -8.64 -13.37
C LEU A 366 -8.12 -7.24 -13.72
N GLY A 367 -9.43 -7.04 -13.56
CA GLY A 367 -10.08 -5.73 -13.68
C GLY A 367 -10.48 -5.19 -12.31
N VAL A 368 -10.01 -3.99 -11.94
CA VAL A 368 -10.32 -3.36 -10.64
C VAL A 368 -11.21 -2.14 -10.87
N CYS A 369 -12.35 -2.07 -10.17
CA CYS A 369 -13.30 -0.97 -10.21
C CYS A 369 -13.73 -0.65 -11.65
N LEU A 370 -13.28 0.44 -12.26
CA LEU A 370 -13.50 0.74 -13.67
C LEU A 370 -13.06 -0.42 -14.59
N GLY A 371 -11.99 -1.13 -14.25
CA GLY A 371 -11.50 -2.27 -15.02
C GLY A 371 -12.52 -3.43 -15.09
N MET A 372 -13.23 -3.69 -14.00
CA MET A 372 -14.35 -4.64 -13.97
C MET A 372 -15.52 -4.15 -14.84
N GLN A 373 -15.92 -2.89 -14.70
CA GLN A 373 -17.02 -2.28 -15.45
C GLN A 373 -16.75 -2.35 -16.97
N LEU A 374 -15.53 -2.01 -17.39
CA LEU A 374 -15.13 -2.12 -18.79
C LEU A 374 -15.05 -3.58 -19.28
N ALA A 375 -14.77 -4.55 -18.42
CA ALA A 375 -14.84 -5.96 -18.80
C ALA A 375 -16.27 -6.39 -19.10
N VAL A 376 -17.27 -5.88 -18.38
CA VAL A 376 -18.69 -6.08 -18.67
C VAL A 376 -19.08 -5.42 -20.00
N VAL A 377 -18.65 -4.16 -20.23
CA VAL A 377 -18.90 -3.46 -21.51
C VAL A 377 -18.27 -4.22 -22.69
N GLU A 378 -17.01 -4.65 -22.56
CA GLU A 378 -16.31 -5.43 -23.61
C GLU A 378 -17.06 -6.73 -23.94
N PHE A 379 -17.48 -7.45 -22.89
CA PHE A 379 -18.20 -8.71 -23.06
C PHE A 379 -19.58 -8.50 -23.73
N ALA A 380 -20.27 -7.45 -23.33
CA ALA A 380 -21.55 -7.07 -23.97
C ALA A 380 -21.38 -6.78 -25.47
N ARG A 381 -20.36 -5.97 -25.82
CA ARG A 381 -20.13 -5.61 -27.24
C ARG A 381 -19.70 -6.78 -28.11
N ASN A 382 -18.86 -7.68 -27.59
CA ASN A 382 -18.17 -8.70 -28.37
C ASN A 382 -18.74 -10.12 -28.21
N CYS A 383 -19.39 -10.44 -27.08
CA CYS A 383 -19.94 -11.77 -26.81
C CYS A 383 -21.49 -11.80 -26.91
N LEU A 384 -22.17 -10.71 -26.50
CA LEU A 384 -23.61 -10.55 -26.63
C LEU A 384 -24.02 -9.82 -27.92
N ASN A 385 -23.04 -9.29 -28.67
CA ASN A 385 -23.27 -8.49 -29.89
C ASN A 385 -24.08 -7.19 -29.68
N TRP A 386 -24.06 -6.65 -28.46
CA TRP A 386 -24.67 -5.36 -28.12
C TRP A 386 -23.73 -4.22 -28.46
N LYS A 387 -23.69 -3.81 -29.73
CA LYS A 387 -22.70 -2.87 -30.27
C LYS A 387 -22.68 -1.50 -29.53
N ASP A 388 -23.85 -1.07 -29.07
CA ASP A 388 -24.05 0.21 -28.40
C ASP A 388 -23.91 0.10 -26.86
N ALA A 389 -23.51 -1.07 -26.31
CA ALA A 389 -23.34 -1.26 -24.88
C ALA A 389 -22.28 -0.34 -24.33
N ASN A 390 -22.61 0.41 -23.27
CA ASN A 390 -21.73 1.39 -22.67
C ASN A 390 -22.04 1.61 -21.19
N SER A 391 -21.24 2.45 -20.56
CA SER A 391 -21.51 3.02 -19.23
C SER A 391 -22.17 4.38 -19.36
N THR A 392 -23.13 4.69 -18.51
CA THR A 392 -23.74 6.04 -18.42
C THR A 392 -22.74 7.10 -17.97
N GLU A 393 -21.58 6.71 -17.41
CA GLU A 393 -20.45 7.63 -17.13
C GLU A 393 -19.87 8.24 -18.41
N PHE A 394 -19.86 7.46 -19.50
CA PHE A 394 -19.19 7.86 -20.76
C PHE A 394 -20.18 8.33 -21.81
N ASP A 395 -21.36 7.77 -21.80
CA ASP A 395 -22.46 8.07 -22.71
C ASP A 395 -23.79 7.99 -21.96
N PRO A 396 -24.27 9.12 -21.40
CA PRO A 396 -25.52 9.18 -20.66
C PRO A 396 -26.75 8.75 -21.49
N ASP A 397 -26.69 8.90 -22.81
CA ASP A 397 -27.78 8.60 -23.76
C ASP A 397 -27.66 7.20 -24.39
N THR A 398 -26.74 6.34 -23.87
CA THR A 398 -26.54 4.99 -24.43
C THR A 398 -27.83 4.18 -24.40
N LYS A 399 -28.13 3.50 -25.54
CA LYS A 399 -29.31 2.66 -25.66
C LYS A 399 -29.24 1.36 -24.84
N THR A 400 -28.02 0.93 -24.52
CA THR A 400 -27.77 -0.31 -23.78
C THR A 400 -26.86 -0.03 -22.59
N PRO A 401 -27.37 0.55 -21.50
CA PRO A 401 -26.60 0.89 -20.32
C PRO A 401 -26.29 -0.38 -19.49
N VAL A 402 -25.14 -0.99 -19.74
CA VAL A 402 -24.68 -2.18 -18.99
C VAL A 402 -23.98 -1.80 -17.68
N VAL A 403 -23.53 -0.55 -17.58
CA VAL A 403 -23.05 0.06 -16.36
C VAL A 403 -23.83 1.35 -16.14
N ILE A 404 -24.43 1.51 -14.98
CA ILE A 404 -25.39 2.57 -14.65
C ILE A 404 -24.94 3.37 -13.42
N ASP A 405 -25.52 4.55 -13.23
CA ASP A 405 -25.41 5.33 -12.01
C ASP A 405 -25.98 4.55 -10.83
N MET A 406 -25.33 4.63 -9.68
CA MET A 406 -25.90 4.08 -8.44
C MET A 406 -27.14 4.90 -8.02
N PRO A 407 -28.16 4.25 -7.40
CA PRO A 407 -29.39 4.92 -6.97
C PRO A 407 -29.17 6.14 -6.05
N GLU A 408 -28.10 6.12 -5.27
CA GLU A 408 -27.73 7.23 -4.38
C GLU A 408 -26.96 8.35 -5.10
N HIS A 409 -26.70 8.23 -6.41
CA HIS A 409 -25.99 9.25 -7.17
C HIS A 409 -26.89 10.44 -7.47
N ASN A 410 -26.64 11.60 -6.83
CA ASN A 410 -27.31 12.87 -7.13
C ASN A 410 -26.43 13.71 -8.07
N PRO A 411 -26.88 13.99 -9.33
CA PRO A 411 -26.09 14.73 -10.34
C PRO A 411 -25.87 16.21 -9.96
N GLY A 412 -25.64 16.66 -8.93
CA GLY A 412 -25.39 18.04 -8.50
C GLY A 412 -24.44 18.14 -7.30
N ASP A 413 -24.24 17.00 -6.64
CA ASP A 413 -23.53 16.95 -5.36
C ASP A 413 -22.25 16.12 -5.51
N MET A 414 -21.20 16.72 -6.02
CA MET A 414 -19.95 16.07 -6.43
C MET A 414 -19.20 15.29 -5.30
N GLY A 415 -19.64 15.38 -4.05
CA GLY A 415 -19.00 14.69 -2.92
C GLY A 415 -19.86 13.62 -2.22
N GLY A 416 -21.20 13.74 -2.24
CA GLY A 416 -22.10 13.01 -1.35
C GLY A 416 -22.56 11.62 -1.79
N THR A 417 -22.34 11.23 -3.04
CA THR A 417 -23.02 10.09 -3.70
C THR A 417 -22.08 8.95 -4.12
N MET A 418 -20.85 8.98 -3.65
CA MET A 418 -19.88 7.93 -3.92
C MET A 418 -19.98 6.83 -2.86
N ARG A 419 -20.07 5.56 -3.28
CA ARG A 419 -19.93 4.42 -2.38
C ARG A 419 -18.47 4.36 -1.91
N LEU A 420 -18.27 4.73 -0.65
CA LEU A 420 -16.96 4.91 -0.03
C LEU A 420 -16.75 3.98 1.16
N GLY A 421 -15.46 3.68 1.39
CA GLY A 421 -14.98 3.00 2.59
C GLY A 421 -15.08 1.48 2.51
N LYS A 422 -14.82 0.85 3.65
CA LYS A 422 -14.84 -0.61 3.79
C LYS A 422 -16.28 -1.11 3.73
N ARG A 423 -16.57 -2.02 2.81
CA ARG A 423 -17.90 -2.61 2.59
C ARG A 423 -17.79 -4.11 2.46
N ARG A 424 -18.88 -4.81 2.79
CA ARG A 424 -18.96 -6.25 2.73
C ARG A 424 -19.47 -6.70 1.36
N THR A 425 -18.72 -7.62 0.74
CA THR A 425 -19.08 -8.34 -0.49
C THR A 425 -19.34 -9.80 -0.14
N VAL A 426 -20.49 -10.34 -0.50
CA VAL A 426 -20.93 -11.71 -0.21
C VAL A 426 -20.74 -12.57 -1.46
N PHE A 427 -20.14 -13.75 -1.31
CA PHE A 427 -20.02 -14.71 -2.41
C PHE A 427 -21.32 -15.47 -2.66
N LYS A 428 -21.80 -15.41 -3.90
CA LYS A 428 -23.04 -16.05 -4.34
C LYS A 428 -22.90 -17.57 -4.51
N THR A 429 -21.69 -18.06 -4.77
CA THR A 429 -21.43 -19.46 -5.10
C THR A 429 -20.17 -20.00 -4.42
N GLN A 430 -20.14 -21.31 -4.19
CA GLN A 430 -18.92 -22.00 -3.75
C GLN A 430 -17.95 -22.25 -4.92
N ASN A 431 -18.47 -22.28 -6.15
CA ASN A 431 -17.66 -22.49 -7.33
C ASN A 431 -17.11 -21.17 -7.89
N SER A 432 -16.28 -20.49 -7.09
CA SER A 432 -15.57 -19.26 -7.45
C SER A 432 -14.08 -19.45 -7.17
N VAL A 433 -13.27 -19.08 -8.14
CA VAL A 433 -11.79 -19.07 -7.99
C VAL A 433 -11.38 -18.06 -6.94
N LEU A 434 -11.99 -16.88 -6.97
CA LEU A 434 -11.68 -15.81 -6.04
C LEU A 434 -12.09 -16.15 -4.60
N ARG A 435 -13.25 -16.80 -4.41
CA ARG A 435 -13.66 -17.30 -3.09
C ARG A 435 -12.64 -18.26 -2.50
N LYS A 436 -12.15 -19.22 -3.29
CA LYS A 436 -11.10 -20.15 -2.85
C LYS A 436 -9.82 -19.42 -2.45
N LEU A 437 -9.43 -18.40 -3.23
CA LEU A 437 -8.27 -17.56 -2.92
C LEU A 437 -8.44 -16.76 -1.61
N TYR A 438 -9.67 -16.40 -1.25
CA TYR A 438 -10.01 -15.79 0.05
C TYR A 438 -10.19 -16.83 1.18
N GLY A 439 -9.82 -18.10 0.96
CA GLY A 439 -9.90 -19.16 1.99
C GLY A 439 -11.30 -19.71 2.20
N ASP A 440 -12.12 -19.75 1.16
CA ASP A 440 -13.52 -20.20 1.14
C ASP A 440 -14.46 -19.42 2.09
N GLU A 441 -14.08 -18.21 2.47
CA GLU A 441 -14.92 -17.31 3.25
C GLU A 441 -16.26 -17.02 2.53
N MET A 442 -17.32 -16.82 3.31
CA MET A 442 -18.65 -16.51 2.75
C MET A 442 -18.75 -15.05 2.28
N PHE A 443 -17.97 -14.17 2.87
CA PHE A 443 -17.92 -12.75 2.53
C PHE A 443 -16.51 -12.20 2.74
N VAL A 444 -16.24 -11.07 2.10
CA VAL A 444 -15.02 -10.29 2.28
C VAL A 444 -15.35 -8.84 2.56
N GLU A 445 -14.47 -8.14 3.25
CA GLU A 445 -14.63 -6.72 3.54
C GLU A 445 -13.50 -5.95 2.89
N GLU A 446 -13.81 -5.24 1.83
CA GLU A 446 -12.86 -4.53 0.99
C GLU A 446 -13.27 -3.06 0.78
N ARG A 447 -12.33 -2.22 0.38
CA ARG A 447 -12.56 -0.79 0.18
C ARG A 447 -13.24 -0.50 -1.15
N HIS A 448 -14.33 0.25 -1.13
CA HIS A 448 -15.05 0.74 -2.29
C HIS A 448 -14.78 2.24 -2.52
N ARG A 449 -14.76 2.63 -3.80
CA ARG A 449 -14.72 4.03 -4.26
C ARG A 449 -15.27 4.12 -5.68
N HIS A 450 -16.59 4.12 -5.83
CA HIS A 450 -17.21 4.19 -7.15
C HIS A 450 -18.59 4.87 -7.10
N ARG A 451 -19.03 5.41 -8.24
CA ARG A 451 -20.36 6.02 -8.46
C ARG A 451 -21.23 5.22 -9.41
N TYR A 452 -20.61 4.35 -10.19
CA TYR A 452 -21.26 3.53 -11.20
C TYR A 452 -21.17 2.07 -10.81
N GLU A 453 -22.14 1.28 -11.26
CA GLU A 453 -22.24 -0.16 -11.00
C GLU A 453 -22.77 -0.91 -12.22
N VAL A 454 -22.57 -2.23 -12.25
CA VAL A 454 -23.15 -3.08 -13.30
C VAL A 454 -24.67 -3.07 -13.17
N ASN A 455 -25.38 -2.93 -14.30
CA ASN A 455 -26.84 -2.98 -14.34
C ASN A 455 -27.35 -4.38 -13.92
N PRO A 456 -27.99 -4.52 -12.76
CA PRO A 456 -28.42 -5.82 -12.23
C PRO A 456 -29.49 -6.49 -13.08
N GLU A 457 -30.29 -5.73 -13.85
CA GLU A 457 -31.35 -6.26 -14.68
C GLU A 457 -30.83 -7.09 -15.86
N LEU A 458 -29.60 -6.83 -16.31
CA LEU A 458 -29.00 -7.46 -17.48
C LEU A 458 -28.10 -8.65 -17.16
N THR A 459 -27.83 -8.92 -15.89
CA THR A 459 -26.83 -9.92 -15.44
C THR A 459 -27.10 -11.33 -15.99
N HIS A 460 -28.37 -11.74 -16.12
CA HIS A 460 -28.76 -13.05 -16.63
C HIS A 460 -28.24 -13.32 -18.07
N CYS A 461 -28.23 -12.29 -18.93
CA CYS A 461 -27.73 -12.41 -20.31
C CYS A 461 -26.21 -12.71 -20.34
N PHE A 462 -25.45 -12.15 -19.41
CA PHE A 462 -24.02 -12.39 -19.29
C PHE A 462 -23.74 -13.80 -18.75
N GLU A 463 -24.51 -14.22 -17.74
CA GLU A 463 -24.33 -15.52 -17.09
C GLU A 463 -24.62 -16.69 -18.06
N GLU A 464 -25.58 -16.54 -18.96
CA GLU A 464 -25.87 -17.50 -20.03
C GLU A 464 -24.69 -17.70 -21.01
N LYS A 465 -23.84 -16.68 -21.18
CA LYS A 465 -22.67 -16.72 -22.07
C LYS A 465 -21.36 -17.00 -21.32
N GLY A 466 -21.44 -17.30 -20.00
CA GLY A 466 -20.29 -17.73 -19.21
C GLY A 466 -19.57 -16.63 -18.41
N LEU A 467 -20.03 -15.37 -18.45
CA LEU A 467 -19.54 -14.35 -17.52
C LEU A 467 -20.39 -14.37 -16.25
N LYS A 468 -19.86 -14.93 -15.17
CA LYS A 468 -20.59 -15.14 -13.92
C LYS A 468 -20.41 -14.01 -12.94
N PHE A 469 -21.49 -13.60 -12.29
CA PHE A 469 -21.47 -12.66 -11.17
C PHE A 469 -21.45 -13.48 -9.87
N VAL A 470 -20.24 -13.67 -9.33
CA VAL A 470 -19.99 -14.58 -8.20
C VAL A 470 -20.01 -13.88 -6.84
N GLY A 471 -20.04 -12.54 -6.81
CA GLY A 471 -20.13 -11.76 -5.58
C GLY A 471 -21.01 -10.52 -5.73
N HIS A 472 -21.74 -10.19 -4.67
CA HIS A 472 -22.67 -9.07 -4.59
C HIS A 472 -22.59 -8.40 -3.21
N ASP A 473 -23.24 -7.25 -3.04
CA ASP A 473 -23.41 -6.59 -1.76
C ASP A 473 -24.30 -7.40 -0.79
N THR A 474 -24.49 -6.89 0.42
CA THR A 474 -25.28 -7.58 1.47
C THR A 474 -26.76 -7.70 1.13
N GLU A 475 -27.28 -6.88 0.22
CA GLU A 475 -28.68 -6.87 -0.21
C GLU A 475 -28.90 -7.71 -1.47
N GLY A 476 -27.83 -8.13 -2.15
CA GLY A 476 -27.90 -8.91 -3.38
C GLY A 476 -28.16 -8.10 -4.65
N ASN A 477 -28.20 -6.78 -4.55
CA ASN A 477 -28.59 -5.88 -5.64
C ASN A 477 -27.40 -5.45 -6.51
N ARG A 478 -26.19 -5.36 -5.95
CA ARG A 478 -25.00 -4.81 -6.63
C ARG A 478 -24.00 -5.88 -6.94
N MET A 479 -23.59 -5.96 -8.18
CA MET A 479 -22.60 -6.94 -8.64
C MET A 479 -21.19 -6.43 -8.35
N GLU A 480 -20.45 -7.16 -7.55
CA GLU A 480 -19.15 -6.72 -7.05
C GLU A 480 -17.97 -7.60 -7.48
N ILE A 481 -18.25 -8.81 -7.99
CA ILE A 481 -17.23 -9.73 -8.51
C ILE A 481 -17.73 -10.43 -9.76
N ILE A 482 -16.91 -10.43 -10.82
CA ILE A 482 -17.14 -11.21 -12.05
C ILE A 482 -16.02 -12.23 -12.26
N GLU A 483 -16.39 -13.39 -12.82
CA GLU A 483 -15.48 -14.44 -13.29
C GLU A 483 -15.92 -14.97 -14.64
N LEU A 484 -14.97 -15.18 -15.57
CA LEU A 484 -15.25 -15.78 -16.87
C LEU A 484 -14.95 -17.27 -16.84
N GLU A 485 -15.94 -18.09 -17.19
CA GLU A 485 -15.78 -19.54 -17.33
C GLU A 485 -14.79 -19.92 -18.43
N ASN A 486 -14.12 -21.06 -18.26
CA ASN A 486 -13.17 -21.58 -19.25
C ASN A 486 -12.00 -20.65 -19.60
N HIS A 487 -11.65 -19.73 -18.69
CA HIS A 487 -10.47 -18.86 -18.79
C HIS A 487 -9.49 -19.18 -17.66
N PRO A 488 -8.15 -19.14 -17.89
CA PRO A 488 -7.17 -19.42 -16.85
C PRO A 488 -7.33 -18.56 -15.60
N TYR A 489 -7.60 -17.28 -15.80
CA TYR A 489 -7.93 -16.30 -14.76
C TYR A 489 -8.49 -15.04 -15.45
N PHE A 490 -9.76 -14.79 -15.33
CA PHE A 490 -10.39 -13.56 -15.80
C PHE A 490 -11.36 -13.11 -14.71
N VAL A 491 -10.85 -12.22 -13.88
CA VAL A 491 -11.55 -11.77 -12.68
C VAL A 491 -11.70 -10.25 -12.73
N GLY A 492 -12.87 -9.76 -12.37
CA GLY A 492 -13.12 -8.35 -12.14
C GLY A 492 -13.70 -8.13 -10.76
N VAL A 493 -13.24 -7.10 -10.06
CA VAL A 493 -13.73 -6.71 -8.73
C VAL A 493 -14.10 -5.23 -8.72
N GLN A 494 -15.24 -4.88 -8.10
CA GLN A 494 -15.70 -3.49 -8.01
C GLN A 494 -14.95 -2.71 -6.91
N PHE A 495 -14.49 -3.41 -5.90
CA PHE A 495 -13.69 -2.86 -4.80
C PHE A 495 -12.21 -2.74 -5.17
N HIS A 496 -11.42 -2.15 -4.25
CA HIS A 496 -10.00 -1.89 -4.40
C HIS A 496 -9.16 -2.79 -3.46
N PRO A 497 -8.87 -4.04 -3.87
CA PRO A 497 -8.20 -5.00 -2.99
C PRO A 497 -6.70 -4.72 -2.81
N GLU A 498 -6.12 -3.77 -3.56
CA GLU A 498 -4.75 -3.32 -3.38
C GLU A 498 -4.51 -2.71 -1.99
N PHE A 499 -5.52 -2.13 -1.37
CA PHE A 499 -5.41 -1.52 -0.05
C PHE A 499 -5.29 -2.53 1.10
N SER A 500 -5.77 -3.76 0.92
CA SER A 500 -5.66 -4.84 1.91
C SER A 500 -4.39 -5.67 1.76
N SER A 501 -3.61 -5.47 0.69
CA SER A 501 -2.38 -6.24 0.41
C SER A 501 -1.25 -5.90 1.38
N ARG A 502 -0.53 -6.93 1.84
CA ARG A 502 0.62 -6.82 2.76
C ARG A 502 1.76 -7.71 2.29
N PRO A 503 3.03 -7.40 2.65
CA PRO A 503 4.20 -8.18 2.18
C PRO A 503 4.12 -9.68 2.42
N MET A 504 3.58 -10.10 3.59
CA MET A 504 3.42 -11.52 3.95
C MET A 504 1.98 -12.04 3.84
N LYS A 505 1.05 -11.17 3.43
CA LYS A 505 -0.36 -11.50 3.19
C LYS A 505 -0.82 -10.74 1.93
N PRO A 506 -0.40 -11.20 0.73
CA PRO A 506 -0.77 -10.54 -0.52
C PRO A 506 -2.28 -10.59 -0.72
N SER A 507 -2.81 -9.57 -1.40
CA SER A 507 -4.24 -9.52 -1.75
C SER A 507 -4.61 -10.67 -2.69
N PRO A 508 -5.66 -11.46 -2.38
CA PRO A 508 -6.03 -12.64 -3.14
C PRO A 508 -6.27 -12.41 -4.63
N PRO A 509 -6.95 -11.32 -5.09
CA PRO A 509 -7.11 -11.06 -6.52
C PRO A 509 -5.79 -10.85 -7.25
N TYR A 510 -4.85 -10.14 -6.65
CA TYR A 510 -3.52 -9.91 -7.22
C TYR A 510 -2.67 -11.17 -7.20
N LEU A 511 -2.73 -11.93 -6.11
CA LEU A 511 -2.06 -13.23 -6.02
C LEU A 511 -2.56 -14.21 -7.08
N GLY A 512 -3.88 -14.28 -7.29
CA GLY A 512 -4.50 -15.10 -8.33
C GLY A 512 -4.02 -14.74 -9.73
N LEU A 513 -3.92 -13.44 -10.05
CA LEU A 513 -3.37 -12.96 -11.32
C LEU A 513 -1.94 -13.48 -11.55
N LEU A 514 -1.06 -13.34 -10.56
CA LEU A 514 0.34 -13.76 -10.70
C LEU A 514 0.50 -15.28 -10.72
N LEU A 515 -0.26 -16.01 -9.92
CA LEU A 515 -0.29 -17.47 -9.97
C LEU A 515 -0.74 -17.99 -11.34
N ALA A 516 -1.74 -17.35 -11.93
CA ALA A 516 -2.19 -17.69 -13.28
C ALA A 516 -1.17 -17.30 -14.36
N ALA A 517 -0.56 -16.12 -14.23
CA ALA A 517 0.48 -15.64 -15.15
C ALA A 517 1.72 -16.54 -15.15
N THR A 518 2.04 -17.16 -14.01
CA THR A 518 3.14 -18.14 -13.89
C THR A 518 2.72 -19.59 -14.11
N GLY A 519 1.43 -19.85 -14.44
CA GLY A 519 0.91 -21.20 -14.68
C GLY A 519 0.77 -22.08 -13.43
N THR A 520 0.84 -21.50 -12.23
CA THR A 520 0.84 -22.23 -10.95
C THR A 520 -0.48 -22.20 -10.19
N LEU A 521 -1.49 -21.47 -10.69
CA LEU A 521 -2.78 -21.29 -10.01
C LEU A 521 -3.50 -22.61 -9.71
N SER A 522 -3.59 -23.53 -10.67
CA SER A 522 -4.27 -24.81 -10.47
C SER A 522 -3.62 -25.65 -9.37
N ALA A 523 -2.29 -25.71 -9.34
CA ALA A 523 -1.54 -26.41 -8.32
C ALA A 523 -1.71 -25.76 -6.93
N TYR A 524 -1.80 -24.43 -6.88
CA TYR A 524 -2.04 -23.69 -5.64
C TYR A 524 -3.43 -24.00 -5.06
N LEU A 525 -4.48 -23.96 -5.91
CA LEU A 525 -5.86 -24.29 -5.52
C LEU A 525 -5.99 -25.74 -5.05
N GLN A 526 -5.33 -26.70 -5.73
CA GLN A 526 -5.34 -28.13 -5.35
C GLN A 526 -4.69 -28.37 -3.99
N ARG A 527 -3.71 -27.57 -3.60
CA ARG A 527 -3.06 -27.64 -2.26
C ARG A 527 -3.85 -26.89 -1.16
N GLY A 528 -5.11 -26.55 -1.40
CA GLY A 528 -5.93 -25.81 -0.44
C GLY A 528 -5.41 -24.39 -0.19
N CYS A 529 -4.99 -23.70 -1.24
CA CYS A 529 -4.47 -22.33 -1.20
C CYS A 529 -3.25 -22.14 -0.28
N LYS A 530 -2.41 -23.17 -0.20
CA LYS A 530 -1.12 -23.09 0.51
C LYS A 530 0.01 -22.89 -0.49
N LEU A 531 0.90 -21.97 -0.20
CA LEU A 531 2.16 -21.82 -0.94
C LEU A 531 2.96 -23.12 -0.81
N SER A 532 3.81 -23.43 -1.81
CA SER A 532 4.66 -24.61 -1.70
C SER A 532 5.67 -24.44 -0.53
N PRO A 533 6.18 -25.51 0.08
CA PRO A 533 7.18 -25.41 1.13
C PRO A 533 8.38 -24.54 0.73
N SER A 534 8.84 -24.63 -0.52
CA SER A 534 9.89 -23.73 -1.08
C SER A 534 9.47 -22.26 -1.14
N ASP A 535 8.17 -21.97 -1.08
CA ASP A 535 7.59 -20.65 -1.21
C ASP A 535 7.01 -20.13 0.14
N SER A 536 6.90 -21.00 1.16
CA SER A 536 6.35 -20.60 2.45
C SER A 536 7.39 -19.92 3.33
N TYR A 537 6.95 -18.93 4.12
CA TYR A 537 7.81 -18.25 5.11
C TYR A 537 8.10 -19.11 6.35
N SER A 538 7.46 -20.29 6.47
CA SER A 538 7.50 -21.15 7.67
C SER A 538 8.61 -22.21 7.64
N ASP A 539 9.15 -22.58 6.46
CA ASP A 539 9.96 -23.79 6.32
C ASP A 539 11.48 -23.55 6.18
N LEU A 540 12.00 -22.52 6.87
CA LEU A 540 13.44 -22.35 7.02
C LEU A 540 13.87 -22.53 8.49
N SER A 541 13.29 -23.52 9.18
CA SER A 541 13.87 -24.08 10.40
C SER A 541 14.71 -25.29 10.01
N ASP A 542 15.99 -25.26 10.41
CA ASP A 542 16.96 -26.36 10.42
C ASP A 542 17.48 -26.85 9.06
N ASP A 543 18.42 -26.07 8.51
CA ASP A 543 19.57 -26.70 7.84
C ASP A 543 20.82 -26.48 8.73
N SER A 544 20.84 -27.17 9.86
CA SER A 544 22.07 -27.49 10.57
C SER A 544 22.78 -28.54 9.72
N SER A 545 23.66 -28.08 8.82
CA SER A 545 24.61 -28.93 8.16
C SER A 545 25.41 -29.67 9.22
N PRO A 546 25.52 -31.01 9.20
CA PRO A 546 26.47 -31.70 10.06
C PRO A 546 27.88 -31.26 9.62
N GLU A 547 28.62 -30.71 10.57
CA GLU A 547 30.05 -30.52 10.42
C GLU A 547 30.66 -31.85 10.00
N LYS A 548 31.24 -31.89 8.81
CA LYS A 548 32.11 -32.98 8.39
C LYS A 548 33.39 -32.84 9.18
N GLU A 549 33.50 -33.64 10.24
CA GLU A 549 34.78 -33.96 10.85
C GLU A 549 35.67 -34.54 9.76
N PHE A 550 36.75 -33.84 9.42
CA PHE A 550 37.86 -34.40 8.68
C PHE A 550 38.66 -35.29 9.64
N PRO A 551 38.97 -36.54 9.30
CA PRO A 551 39.81 -37.35 10.14
C PRO A 551 41.25 -36.79 10.07
N ASP A 552 41.83 -36.58 11.25
CA ASP A 552 43.24 -36.29 11.44
C ASP A 552 44.07 -37.39 10.78
N SER A 553 44.87 -37.00 9.79
CA SER A 553 45.91 -37.87 9.27
C SER A 553 47.12 -37.79 10.19
N GLU A 554 47.25 -38.75 11.05
CA GLU A 554 48.56 -39.13 11.62
C GLU A 554 49.52 -39.48 10.51
N THR A 555 50.62 -38.76 10.46
CA THR A 555 51.82 -39.18 9.76
C THR A 555 52.95 -39.26 10.77
N GLY A 556 53.47 -40.44 10.87
CA GLY A 556 54.73 -40.74 11.51
C GLY A 556 55.94 -40.11 10.79
#